data_a88849376ceb5bc567b9dfb11db53c1d
#
_entry.id   a88849376ceb5bc567b9dfb11db53c1d
#
_cell.length_a   1.000
_cell.length_b   1.000
_cell.length_c   1.000
_cell.angle_alpha   90.00
_cell.angle_beta   90.00
_cell.angle_gamma   90.00
#
_symmetry.space_group_name_H-M   'P 1'
#
loop_
_entity.id
_entity.type
_entity.pdbx_description
1 polymer ?
#
loop_
_entity_poly.entity_id
_entity_poly.type
_entity_poly.pdbx_seq_one_letter_code
_entity_poly.pdbx_strand_id
1 'polypeptide(L)'
;MENTSYIRPATEADLGRIAEIEIFNYRLNFYPIFRDDEFYFRDLQVSTRSASLGRFLDELWVYDDGAVKGFIRVHGDELCKLFVEPVLQSQGIGAALLAHAVDALGVRHLWALEKNTRAIAFYQRHGFRLTEQRRLEEDTTEYLVRMER
;
A
#
# COMPACT_ATOMS: atom_id res chain seq x y z
N MET A 1 -17.50 10.94 2.51
CA MET A 1 -17.97 9.56 2.26
C MET A 1 -17.06 8.89 1.26
N GLU A 2 -16.56 7.75 1.60
CA GLU A 2 -15.69 6.98 0.71
C GLU A 2 -16.50 6.36 -0.42
N ASN A 3 -15.94 6.40 -1.63
CA ASN A 3 -16.60 5.81 -2.79
C ASN A 3 -15.96 4.47 -3.14
N THR A 4 -16.51 3.38 -2.58
CA THR A 4 -16.00 2.02 -2.81
C THR A 4 -16.52 1.38 -4.09
N SER A 5 -17.47 2.04 -4.80
CA SER A 5 -18.04 1.49 -6.04
C SER A 5 -17.03 1.40 -7.19
N TYR A 6 -15.92 2.14 -7.10
CA TYR A 6 -14.85 2.09 -8.08
C TYR A 6 -13.82 1.00 -7.80
N ILE A 7 -13.97 0.26 -6.71
CA ILE A 7 -12.98 -0.74 -6.31
C ILE A 7 -13.38 -2.10 -6.85
N ARG A 8 -12.44 -2.75 -7.51
CA ARG A 8 -12.63 -4.07 -8.13
C ARG A 8 -11.38 -4.93 -7.96
N PRO A 9 -11.50 -6.26 -8.10
CA PRO A 9 -10.32 -7.11 -8.16
C PRO A 9 -9.40 -6.70 -9.32
N ALA A 10 -8.09 -6.80 -9.11
CA ALA A 10 -7.12 -6.54 -10.16
C ALA A 10 -7.11 -7.67 -11.18
N THR A 11 -6.72 -7.33 -12.41
CA THR A 11 -6.48 -8.29 -13.47
C THR A 11 -5.02 -8.21 -13.91
N GLU A 12 -4.57 -9.17 -14.72
CA GLU A 12 -3.19 -9.14 -15.24
C GLU A 12 -2.89 -7.85 -15.99
N ALA A 13 -3.88 -7.28 -16.67
CA ALA A 13 -3.71 -6.03 -17.41
C ALA A 13 -3.40 -4.84 -16.49
N ASP A 14 -3.72 -4.94 -15.20
CA ASP A 14 -3.48 -3.85 -14.24
C ASP A 14 -2.08 -3.89 -13.64
N LEU A 15 -1.33 -4.99 -13.78
CA LEU A 15 -0.08 -5.19 -13.04
C LEU A 15 0.98 -4.13 -13.34
N GLY A 16 1.11 -3.71 -14.59
CA GLY A 16 2.06 -2.66 -14.95
C GLY A 16 1.75 -1.34 -14.26
N ARG A 17 0.49 -0.97 -14.20
CA ARG A 17 0.04 0.25 -13.55
C ARG A 17 0.17 0.17 -12.03
N ILE A 18 -0.16 -0.97 -11.45
CA ILE A 18 0.03 -1.22 -10.02
C ILE A 18 1.51 -1.07 -9.65
N ALA A 19 2.40 -1.69 -10.44
CA ALA A 19 3.84 -1.61 -10.21
C ALA A 19 4.33 -0.16 -10.29
N GLU A 20 3.83 0.64 -11.23
CA GLU A 20 4.18 2.05 -11.37
C GLU A 20 3.79 2.84 -10.12
N ILE A 21 2.57 2.67 -9.64
CA ILE A 21 2.09 3.33 -8.42
C ILE A 21 2.95 2.92 -7.22
N GLU A 22 3.27 1.65 -7.09
CA GLU A 22 4.11 1.15 -6.01
C GLU A 22 5.50 1.78 -6.03
N ILE A 23 6.15 1.80 -7.20
CA ILE A 23 7.50 2.34 -7.35
C ILE A 23 7.54 3.83 -7.02
N PHE A 24 6.57 4.61 -7.52
CA PHE A 24 6.50 6.04 -7.23
C PHE A 24 6.36 6.30 -5.73
N ASN A 25 5.51 5.53 -5.05
CA ASN A 25 5.33 5.66 -3.61
C ASN A 25 6.59 5.22 -2.83
N TYR A 26 7.26 4.17 -3.27
CA TYR A 26 8.51 3.72 -2.65
C TYR A 26 9.57 4.82 -2.70
N ARG A 27 9.72 5.48 -3.85
CA ARG A 27 10.69 6.57 -4.00
C ARG A 27 10.30 7.79 -3.18
N LEU A 28 9.02 8.11 -3.11
CA LEU A 28 8.53 9.27 -2.37
C LEU A 28 8.63 9.08 -0.86
N ASN A 29 8.23 7.91 -0.35
CA ASN A 29 8.04 7.68 1.08
C ASN A 29 9.19 6.92 1.74
N PHE A 30 9.83 6.03 1.02
CA PHE A 30 10.81 5.11 1.60
C PHE A 30 12.25 5.45 1.25
N TYR A 31 12.51 5.97 0.06
CA TYR A 31 13.85 6.40 -0.29
C TYR A 31 14.44 7.40 0.72
N PRO A 32 13.70 8.42 1.20
CA PRO A 32 14.24 9.33 2.21
C PRO A 32 14.68 8.63 3.49
N ILE A 33 14.12 7.47 3.81
CA ILE A 33 14.44 6.68 5.00
C ILE A 33 15.66 5.79 4.75
N PHE A 34 15.64 5.01 3.66
CA PHE A 34 16.64 3.97 3.40
C PHE A 34 17.85 4.46 2.62
N ARG A 35 17.67 5.44 1.74
CA ARG A 35 18.73 6.06 0.92
C ARG A 35 19.56 5.08 0.08
N ASP A 36 18.94 4.02 -0.38
CA ASP A 36 19.57 2.98 -1.18
C ASP A 36 19.35 3.26 -2.68
N ASP A 37 20.27 4.00 -3.29
CA ASP A 37 20.16 4.40 -4.69
C ASP A 37 20.09 3.20 -5.63
N GLU A 38 20.88 2.15 -5.35
CA GLU A 38 20.90 0.97 -6.20
C GLU A 38 19.53 0.30 -6.21
N PHE A 39 18.92 0.09 -5.04
CA PHE A 39 17.61 -0.53 -4.96
C PHE A 39 16.53 0.34 -5.62
N TYR A 40 16.45 1.62 -5.23
CA TYR A 40 15.31 2.47 -5.65
C TYR A 40 15.39 2.96 -7.09
N PHE A 41 16.59 3.09 -7.65
CA PHE A 41 16.75 3.65 -8.99
C PHE A 41 17.32 2.67 -10.01
N ARG A 42 17.75 1.50 -9.59
CA ARG A 42 18.31 0.47 -10.47
C ARG A 42 17.50 -0.82 -10.44
N ASP A 43 17.22 -1.34 -9.24
CA ASP A 43 16.56 -2.63 -9.09
C ASP A 43 15.04 -2.53 -9.23
N LEU A 44 14.43 -1.43 -8.76
CA LEU A 44 12.99 -1.20 -8.88
C LEU A 44 12.64 -0.86 -10.32
N GLN A 45 12.12 -1.86 -11.04
CA GLN A 45 11.68 -1.73 -12.44
C GLN A 45 10.24 -2.19 -12.55
N VAL A 46 9.45 -1.53 -13.42
CA VAL A 46 8.05 -1.89 -13.61
C VAL A 46 7.93 -3.37 -14.02
N SER A 47 8.79 -3.85 -14.91
CA SER A 47 8.74 -5.24 -15.39
C SER A 47 8.96 -6.26 -14.27
N THR A 48 9.96 -6.05 -13.43
CA THR A 48 10.26 -6.98 -12.33
C THR A 48 9.19 -6.90 -11.23
N ARG A 49 8.69 -5.71 -10.92
CA ARG A 49 7.64 -5.56 -9.93
C ARG A 49 6.32 -6.13 -10.41
N SER A 50 5.99 -5.96 -11.69
CA SER A 50 4.79 -6.57 -12.29
C SER A 50 4.81 -8.09 -12.17
N ALA A 51 5.95 -8.70 -12.47
CA ALA A 51 6.11 -10.15 -12.36
C ALA A 51 5.95 -10.61 -10.90
N SER A 52 6.55 -9.88 -9.98
CA SER A 52 6.45 -10.17 -8.54
C SER A 52 5.01 -10.04 -8.03
N LEU A 53 4.33 -8.96 -8.38
CA LEU A 53 2.95 -8.70 -7.98
C LEU A 53 1.98 -9.72 -8.58
N GLY A 54 2.28 -10.24 -9.76
CA GLY A 54 1.45 -11.26 -10.41
C GLY A 54 1.28 -12.54 -9.60
N ARG A 55 2.22 -12.84 -8.72
CA ARG A 55 2.12 -14.00 -7.80
C ARG A 55 1.01 -13.83 -6.78
N PHE A 56 0.58 -12.60 -6.54
CA PHE A 56 -0.42 -12.24 -5.54
C PHE A 56 -1.67 -11.63 -6.18
N LEU A 57 -1.92 -11.93 -7.47
CA LEU A 57 -2.99 -11.29 -8.23
C LEU A 57 -4.35 -11.39 -7.53
N ASP A 58 -4.65 -12.53 -6.93
CA ASP A 58 -5.90 -12.78 -6.21
C ASP A 58 -6.01 -12.02 -4.87
N GLU A 59 -4.92 -11.37 -4.43
CA GLU A 59 -4.90 -10.52 -3.23
C GLU A 59 -4.95 -9.02 -3.56
N LEU A 60 -4.97 -8.67 -4.84
CA LEU A 60 -4.88 -7.28 -5.31
C LEU A 60 -6.24 -6.73 -5.74
N TRP A 61 -6.52 -5.51 -5.29
CA TRP A 61 -7.71 -4.74 -5.64
C TRP A 61 -7.28 -3.35 -6.09
N VAL A 62 -7.98 -2.80 -7.06
CA VAL A 62 -7.65 -1.48 -7.61
C VAL A 62 -8.83 -0.52 -7.48
N TYR A 63 -8.50 0.77 -7.35
CA TYR A 63 -9.46 1.85 -7.48
C TYR A 63 -9.41 2.32 -8.94
N ASP A 64 -10.50 2.14 -9.66
CA ASP A 64 -10.60 2.42 -11.09
C ASP A 64 -11.89 3.19 -11.37
N ASP A 65 -11.78 4.49 -11.61
CA ASP A 65 -12.88 5.36 -11.97
C ASP A 65 -12.82 5.78 -13.45
N GLY A 66 -12.21 4.95 -14.27
CA GLY A 66 -11.85 5.21 -15.66
C GLY A 66 -10.36 5.08 -15.89
N ALA A 67 -9.58 5.16 -14.82
CA ALA A 67 -8.14 4.89 -14.78
C ALA A 67 -7.80 4.35 -13.40
N VAL A 68 -6.83 3.45 -13.34
CA VAL A 68 -6.37 2.91 -12.07
C VAL A 68 -5.54 3.99 -11.34
N LYS A 69 -5.97 4.36 -10.15
CA LYS A 69 -5.40 5.46 -9.36
C LYS A 69 -4.83 5.03 -8.02
N GLY A 70 -5.09 3.81 -7.61
CA GLY A 70 -4.59 3.27 -6.35
C GLY A 70 -4.85 1.78 -6.28
N PHE A 71 -4.22 1.13 -5.29
CA PHE A 71 -4.43 -0.31 -5.08
C PHE A 71 -4.20 -0.70 -3.64
N ILE A 72 -4.72 -1.87 -3.28
CA ILE A 72 -4.42 -2.54 -2.01
C ILE A 72 -4.04 -3.99 -2.29
N ARG A 73 -3.25 -4.54 -1.39
CA ARG A 73 -3.04 -5.98 -1.28
C ARG A 73 -3.49 -6.43 0.11
N VAL A 74 -4.36 -7.43 0.15
CA VAL A 74 -4.89 -7.99 1.40
C VAL A 74 -4.60 -9.48 1.43
N HIS A 75 -4.01 -9.95 2.52
CA HIS A 75 -3.79 -11.37 2.78
C HIS A 75 -4.40 -11.72 4.13
N GLY A 76 -5.42 -12.58 4.13
CA GLY A 76 -6.16 -12.87 5.36
C GLY A 76 -6.79 -11.59 5.92
N ASP A 77 -6.49 -11.26 7.17
CA ASP A 77 -6.96 -10.03 7.81
C ASP A 77 -5.88 -8.93 7.85
N GLU A 78 -4.81 -9.11 7.08
CA GLU A 78 -3.72 -8.14 7.01
C GLU A 78 -3.82 -7.27 5.76
N LEU A 79 -3.74 -5.95 5.96
CA LEU A 79 -3.51 -5.01 4.86
C LEU A 79 -2.00 -4.96 4.60
N CYS A 80 -1.56 -5.61 3.52
CA CYS A 80 -0.14 -5.69 3.17
C CYS A 80 0.35 -4.44 2.47
N LYS A 81 -0.48 -3.83 1.62
CA LYS A 81 -0.13 -2.63 0.85
C LYS A 81 -1.36 -1.78 0.63
N LEU A 82 -1.18 -0.46 0.71
CA LEU A 82 -2.15 0.54 0.29
C LEU A 82 -1.38 1.71 -0.30
N PHE A 83 -1.54 1.94 -1.59
CA PHE A 83 -0.85 3.02 -2.28
C PHE A 83 -1.79 3.72 -3.26
N VAL A 84 -1.65 5.04 -3.33
CA VAL A 84 -2.38 5.92 -4.26
C VAL A 84 -1.34 6.64 -5.11
N GLU A 85 -1.66 6.88 -6.38
CA GLU A 85 -0.82 7.70 -7.24
C GLU A 85 -0.44 8.99 -6.48
N PRO A 86 0.85 9.32 -6.35
CA PRO A 86 1.27 10.43 -5.48
C PRO A 86 0.60 11.77 -5.79
N VAL A 87 0.38 12.08 -7.06
CA VAL A 87 -0.24 13.35 -7.45
C VAL A 87 -1.73 13.40 -7.15
N LEU A 88 -2.35 12.27 -6.81
CA LEU A 88 -3.78 12.16 -6.52
C LEU A 88 -4.07 11.91 -5.06
N GLN A 89 -3.08 12.01 -4.19
CA GLN A 89 -3.27 11.82 -2.75
C GLN A 89 -4.15 12.95 -2.19
N SER A 90 -4.78 12.67 -1.04
CA SER A 90 -5.68 13.61 -0.35
C SER A 90 -6.99 13.91 -1.10
N GLN A 91 -7.41 13.01 -1.99
CA GLN A 91 -8.68 13.12 -2.72
C GLN A 91 -9.70 12.04 -2.30
N GLY A 92 -9.44 11.33 -1.21
CA GLY A 92 -10.36 10.31 -0.70
C GLY A 92 -10.16 8.93 -1.28
N ILE A 93 -9.21 8.72 -2.21
CA ILE A 93 -8.96 7.41 -2.83
C ILE A 93 -8.41 6.43 -1.80
N GLY A 94 -7.44 6.85 -1.01
CA GLY A 94 -6.87 6.01 0.05
C GLY A 94 -7.91 5.63 1.10
N ALA A 95 -8.75 6.58 1.49
CA ALA A 95 -9.85 6.33 2.44
C ALA A 95 -10.85 5.31 1.88
N ALA A 96 -11.19 5.41 0.59
CA ALA A 96 -12.09 4.46 -0.05
C ALA A 96 -11.49 3.05 -0.10
N LEU A 97 -10.20 2.94 -0.46
CA LEU A 97 -9.51 1.65 -0.47
C LEU A 97 -9.45 1.04 0.92
N LEU A 98 -9.14 1.83 1.93
CA LEU A 98 -9.09 1.35 3.32
C LEU A 98 -10.47 0.90 3.81
N ALA A 99 -11.52 1.67 3.51
CA ALA A 99 -12.88 1.30 3.87
C ALA A 99 -13.28 -0.04 3.24
N HIS A 100 -12.95 -0.25 1.97
CA HIS A 100 -13.20 -1.53 1.31
C HIS A 100 -12.44 -2.67 1.98
N ALA A 101 -11.16 -2.46 2.29
CA ALA A 101 -10.33 -3.46 2.97
C ALA A 101 -10.95 -3.87 4.31
N VAL A 102 -11.39 -2.92 5.11
CA VAL A 102 -11.98 -3.17 6.43
C VAL A 102 -13.38 -3.77 6.30
N ASP A 103 -14.26 -3.13 5.52
CA ASP A 103 -15.68 -3.47 5.52
C ASP A 103 -16.00 -4.68 4.66
N ALA A 104 -15.35 -4.83 3.52
CA ALA A 104 -15.64 -5.92 2.59
C ALA A 104 -14.67 -7.09 2.73
N LEU A 105 -13.39 -6.84 3.07
CA LEU A 105 -12.36 -7.86 3.08
C LEU A 105 -11.94 -8.29 4.50
N GLY A 106 -12.45 -7.65 5.54
CA GLY A 106 -12.23 -8.06 6.92
C GLY A 106 -10.84 -7.76 7.47
N VAL A 107 -10.17 -6.74 6.94
CA VAL A 107 -8.85 -6.32 7.45
C VAL A 107 -8.96 -5.87 8.90
N ARG A 108 -8.02 -6.33 9.73
CA ARG A 108 -7.97 -6.01 11.16
C ARG A 108 -6.62 -5.47 11.61
N HIS A 109 -5.55 -5.68 10.84
CA HIS A 109 -4.23 -5.20 11.23
C HIS A 109 -3.37 -4.90 10.01
N LEU A 110 -2.30 -4.16 10.27
CA LEU A 110 -1.26 -3.84 9.29
C LEU A 110 0.06 -3.59 10.01
N TRP A 111 1.13 -3.59 9.23
CA TRP A 111 2.45 -3.16 9.68
C TRP A 111 2.85 -1.93 8.89
N ALA A 112 3.35 -0.91 9.58
CA ALA A 112 3.81 0.33 8.97
C ALA A 112 5.23 0.64 9.42
N LEU A 113 6.04 1.24 8.55
CA LEU A 113 7.36 1.73 8.95
C LEU A 113 7.19 2.77 10.04
N GLU A 114 7.93 2.61 11.14
CA GLU A 114 7.85 3.51 12.29
C GLU A 114 8.13 4.96 11.90
N LYS A 115 9.04 5.18 10.96
CA LYS A 115 9.40 6.50 10.47
C LYS A 115 8.39 7.10 9.47
N ASN A 116 7.47 6.29 8.97
CA ASN A 116 6.43 6.79 8.07
C ASN A 116 5.26 7.37 8.88
N THR A 117 5.51 8.50 9.52
CA THR A 117 4.54 9.14 10.42
C THR A 117 3.28 9.59 9.73
N ARG A 118 3.37 9.93 8.44
CA ARG A 118 2.21 10.32 7.63
C ARG A 118 1.24 9.15 7.45
N ALA A 119 1.76 7.97 7.13
CA ALA A 119 0.94 6.78 6.99
C ALA A 119 0.30 6.38 8.32
N ILE A 120 1.07 6.40 9.41
CA ILE A 120 0.57 6.10 10.74
C ILE A 120 -0.58 7.04 11.10
N ALA A 121 -0.42 8.34 10.88
CA ALA A 121 -1.47 9.32 11.14
C ALA A 121 -2.73 9.04 10.30
N PHE A 122 -2.56 8.66 9.04
CA PHE A 122 -3.68 8.29 8.16
C PHE A 122 -4.45 7.11 8.74
N TYR A 123 -3.76 6.05 9.14
CA TYR A 123 -4.41 4.87 9.71
C TYR A 123 -5.10 5.19 11.05
N GLN A 124 -4.48 6.03 11.88
CA GLN A 124 -5.09 6.47 13.14
C GLN A 124 -6.40 7.22 12.92
N ARG A 125 -6.45 8.10 11.91
CA ARG A 125 -7.69 8.81 11.56
C ARG A 125 -8.80 7.87 11.12
N HIS A 126 -8.46 6.67 10.67
CA HIS A 126 -9.41 5.67 10.17
C HIS A 126 -9.63 4.52 11.13
N GLY A 127 -9.33 4.72 12.41
CA GLY A 127 -9.71 3.78 13.46
C GLY A 127 -8.67 2.74 13.83
N PHE A 128 -7.49 2.79 13.23
CA PHE A 128 -6.38 1.91 13.63
C PHE A 128 -5.62 2.54 14.80
N ARG A 129 -5.10 1.71 15.68
CA ARG A 129 -4.30 2.16 16.82
C ARG A 129 -2.95 1.45 16.83
N LEU A 130 -1.92 2.15 17.27
CA LEU A 130 -0.59 1.58 17.49
C LEU A 130 -0.66 0.54 18.60
N THR A 131 0.08 -0.54 18.42
CA THR A 131 0.32 -1.54 19.45
C THR A 131 1.78 -1.46 19.89
N GLU A 132 2.16 -2.27 20.87
CA GLU A 132 3.55 -2.35 21.33
C GLU A 132 4.39 -3.29 20.45
N GLN A 133 3.78 -3.96 19.48
CA GLN A 133 4.49 -4.91 18.62
C GLN A 133 5.32 -4.19 17.58
N ARG A 134 6.58 -4.54 17.52
CA ARG A 134 7.56 -4.02 16.55
C ARG A 134 8.35 -5.20 15.98
N ARG A 135 8.81 -5.05 14.75
CA ARG A 135 9.77 -5.97 14.14
C ARG A 135 10.65 -5.21 13.15
N LEU A 136 11.86 -5.72 12.91
CA LEU A 136 12.70 -5.13 11.88
C LEU A 136 12.13 -5.41 10.49
N GLU A 137 12.20 -4.40 9.61
CA GLU A 137 11.99 -4.63 8.19
C GLU A 137 13.15 -5.48 7.67
N GLU A 138 12.83 -6.53 6.93
CA GLU A 138 13.82 -7.50 6.45
C GLU A 138 14.97 -6.81 5.73
N ASP A 139 16.21 -7.23 6.04
CA ASP A 139 17.46 -6.72 5.47
C ASP A 139 17.70 -5.23 5.71
N THR A 140 17.12 -4.66 6.76
CA THR A 140 17.30 -3.25 7.11
C THR A 140 17.54 -3.06 8.59
N THR A 141 17.81 -1.81 8.98
CA THR A 141 17.89 -1.39 10.39
C THR A 141 16.62 -0.66 10.84
N GLU A 142 15.59 -0.61 10.00
CA GLU A 142 14.36 0.12 10.27
C GLU A 142 13.28 -0.80 10.84
N TYR A 143 12.44 -0.24 11.72
CA TYR A 143 11.39 -1.00 12.39
C TYR A 143 10.04 -0.80 11.74
N LEU A 144 9.26 -1.88 11.74
CA LEU A 144 7.84 -1.84 11.48
C LEU A 144 7.10 -1.85 12.82
N VAL A 145 5.99 -1.14 12.88
CA VAL A 145 5.07 -1.15 14.02
C VAL A 145 3.74 -1.73 13.59
N ARG A 146 3.15 -2.55 14.47
CA ARG A 146 1.85 -3.16 14.21
C ARG A 146 0.74 -2.21 14.62
N MET A 147 -0.23 -2.04 13.75
CA MET A 147 -1.45 -1.29 14.03
C MET A 147 -2.65 -2.21 13.91
N GLU A 148 -3.63 -2.03 14.77
CA GLU A 148 -4.84 -2.85 14.84
C GLU A 148 -6.08 -1.98 14.90
N ARG A 149 -7.17 -2.56 14.40
CA ARG A 149 -8.48 -1.92 14.47
C ARG A 149 -9.45 -2.73 15.33
#